data_aeaf3a40abbed364ae020bed7ce858b7
#
_entry.id   aeaf3a40abbed364ae020bed7ce858b7
#
_cell.length_a   1.000
_cell.length_b   1.000
_cell.length_c   1.000
_cell.angle_alpha   90.00
_cell.angle_beta   90.00
_cell.angle_gamma   90.00
#
_symmetry.space_group_name_H-M   'P 1'
#
loop_
_entity.id
_entity.type
_entity.pdbx_description
1 polymer ?
#
loop_
_entity_poly.entity_id
_entity_poly.type
_entity_poly.pdbx_seq_one_letter_code
_entity_poly.pdbx_strand_id
1 'polypeptide(L)'
;MKFLNIILIVFLFFPVCYSKAEEQDKRNKITKNLRCLVCQGQSVYDSDSEFANSLKILVDEKIKEGFSENQIYDYFKEKYGDWIL
;
A
#
# COMPACT_ATOMS: atom_id res chain seq x y z
N MET A 1 14.16 -33.00 24.62
CA MET A 1 14.50 -32.95 23.21
C MET A 1 13.29 -33.04 22.27
N LYS A 2 12.31 -33.86 22.58
CA LYS A 2 11.07 -33.95 21.79
C LYS A 2 10.21 -32.68 21.87
N PHE A 3 10.28 -31.94 22.97
CA PHE A 3 9.55 -30.70 23.16
C PHE A 3 10.09 -29.54 22.28
N LEU A 4 11.40 -29.52 22.08
CA LEU A 4 12.03 -28.52 21.25
C LEU A 4 11.63 -28.67 19.78
N ASN A 5 11.52 -29.89 19.29
CA ASN A 5 11.06 -30.21 17.95
C ASN A 5 9.58 -29.87 17.75
N ILE A 6 8.75 -30.11 18.75
CA ILE A 6 7.32 -29.78 18.68
C ILE A 6 7.11 -28.27 18.65
N ILE A 7 7.87 -27.52 19.45
CA ILE A 7 7.84 -26.05 19.47
C ILE A 7 8.32 -25.49 18.12
N LEU A 8 9.35 -26.08 17.54
CA LEU A 8 9.86 -25.67 16.23
C LEU A 8 8.84 -25.95 15.12
N ILE A 9 8.19 -27.10 15.17
CA ILE A 9 7.14 -27.47 14.20
C ILE A 9 5.91 -26.57 14.36
N VAL A 10 5.50 -26.28 15.58
CA VAL A 10 4.40 -25.35 15.86
C VAL A 10 4.75 -23.94 15.40
N PHE A 11 6.00 -23.53 15.51
CA PHE A 11 6.48 -22.23 15.03
C PHE A 11 6.49 -22.16 13.50
N LEU A 12 6.75 -23.28 12.83
CA LEU A 12 6.70 -23.38 11.36
C LEU A 12 5.25 -23.46 10.84
N PHE A 13 4.34 -23.99 11.64
CA PHE A 13 2.93 -24.10 11.30
C PHE A 13 2.10 -22.87 11.66
N PHE A 14 2.69 -21.91 12.39
CA PHE A 14 2.01 -20.62 12.59
C PHE A 14 2.21 -19.80 11.32
N PRO A 15 1.22 -19.76 10.41
CA PRO A 15 1.31 -18.83 9.32
C PRO A 15 1.26 -17.44 9.95
N VAL A 16 2.31 -16.69 9.75
CA VAL A 16 2.23 -15.26 9.93
C VAL A 16 1.20 -14.80 8.90
N CYS A 17 -0.04 -14.73 9.32
CA CYS A 17 -1.10 -14.17 8.50
C CYS A 17 -0.86 -12.67 8.38
N TYR A 18 -0.01 -12.31 7.44
CA TYR A 18 -0.10 -10.99 6.86
C TYR A 18 -1.42 -10.98 6.10
N SER A 19 -2.42 -10.41 6.74
CA SER A 19 -3.70 -10.29 6.11
C SER A 19 -3.54 -9.36 4.90
N LYS A 20 -3.82 -9.85 3.74
CA LYS A 20 -3.91 -9.04 2.51
C LYS A 20 -4.87 -7.86 2.71
N ALA A 21 -5.75 -7.93 3.68
CA ALA A 21 -6.66 -6.87 4.07
C ALA A 21 -5.93 -5.62 4.57
N GLU A 22 -4.85 -5.74 5.34
CA GLU A 22 -4.07 -4.59 5.79
C GLU A 22 -3.41 -3.84 4.63
N GLU A 23 -2.87 -4.55 3.67
CA GLU A 23 -2.28 -3.95 2.48
C GLU A 23 -3.32 -3.20 1.65
N GLN A 24 -4.51 -3.78 1.47
CA GLN A 24 -5.60 -3.14 0.76
C GLN A 24 -6.12 -1.91 1.47
N ASP A 25 -6.30 -1.97 2.79
CA ASP A 25 -6.74 -0.83 3.58
C ASP A 25 -5.74 0.33 3.50
N LYS A 26 -4.46 0.02 3.59
CA LYS A 26 -3.39 0.99 3.47
C LYS A 26 -3.36 1.62 2.08
N ARG A 27 -3.50 0.82 1.03
CA ARG A 27 -3.58 1.30 -0.35
C ARG A 27 -4.79 2.21 -0.54
N ASN A 28 -5.95 1.79 -0.07
CA ASN A 28 -7.18 2.58 -0.17
C ASN A 28 -7.05 3.92 0.53
N LYS A 29 -6.48 3.93 1.73
CA LYS A 29 -6.27 5.15 2.50
C LYS A 29 -5.32 6.12 1.78
N ILE A 30 -4.22 5.61 1.25
CA ILE A 30 -3.25 6.42 0.53
C ILE A 30 -3.86 6.98 -0.75
N THR A 31 -4.54 6.15 -1.53
CA THR A 31 -5.15 6.59 -2.80
C THR A 31 -6.29 7.58 -2.59
N LYS A 32 -7.01 7.50 -1.48
CA LYS A 32 -8.03 8.50 -1.12
C LYS A 32 -7.44 9.87 -0.84
N ASN A 33 -6.22 9.90 -0.32
CA ASN A 33 -5.52 11.15 0.00
C ASN A 33 -4.72 11.71 -1.18
N LEU A 34 -4.53 10.94 -2.25
CA LEU A 34 -3.87 11.41 -3.47
C LEU A 34 -4.91 11.99 -4.42
N ARG A 35 -4.59 13.14 -4.99
CA ARG A 35 -5.45 13.79 -5.97
C ARG A 35 -5.13 13.30 -7.37
N CYS A 36 -6.16 12.98 -8.14
CA CYS A 36 -6.00 12.69 -9.55
C CYS A 36 -5.80 13.98 -10.32
N LEU A 37 -4.69 14.09 -11.05
CA LEU A 37 -4.32 15.31 -11.78
C LEU A 37 -5.19 15.57 -13.01
N VAL A 38 -5.84 14.55 -13.52
CA VAL A 38 -6.64 14.60 -14.77
C VAL A 38 -8.14 14.42 -14.51
N CYS A 39 -8.57 14.30 -13.26
CA CYS A 39 -9.91 13.83 -12.91
C CYS A 39 -10.77 14.90 -12.25
N GLN A 40 -10.61 16.16 -12.57
CA GLN A 40 -11.45 17.26 -12.09
C GLN A 40 -11.66 17.28 -10.56
N GLY A 41 -10.59 17.07 -9.80
CA GLY A 41 -10.62 17.13 -8.33
C GLY A 41 -11.03 15.85 -7.63
N GLN A 42 -11.24 14.75 -8.35
CA GLN A 42 -11.48 13.45 -7.73
C GLN A 42 -10.19 12.87 -7.16
N SER A 43 -10.31 12.08 -6.10
CA SER A 43 -9.16 11.34 -5.58
C SER A 43 -8.77 10.22 -6.53
N VAL A 44 -7.52 9.75 -6.40
CA VAL A 44 -7.04 8.58 -7.17
C VAL A 44 -7.92 7.36 -6.90
N TYR A 45 -8.40 7.20 -5.66
CA TYR A 45 -9.26 6.09 -5.28
C TYR A 45 -10.59 6.08 -6.05
N ASP A 46 -11.19 7.26 -6.23
CA ASP A 46 -12.52 7.39 -6.85
C ASP A 46 -12.46 7.46 -8.38
N SER A 47 -11.27 7.55 -8.94
CA SER A 47 -11.10 7.73 -10.39
C SER A 47 -10.77 6.43 -11.09
N ASP A 48 -11.32 6.24 -12.30
CA ASP A 48 -11.04 5.11 -13.19
C ASP A 48 -10.15 5.49 -14.37
N SER A 49 -9.57 6.68 -14.39
CA SER A 49 -8.67 7.10 -15.47
C SER A 49 -7.40 6.23 -15.50
N GLU A 50 -6.73 6.17 -16.65
CA GLU A 50 -5.46 5.45 -16.80
C GLU A 50 -4.40 5.99 -15.83
N PHE A 51 -4.38 7.31 -15.65
CA PHE A 51 -3.47 7.96 -14.71
C PHE A 51 -3.72 7.51 -13.28
N ALA A 52 -4.99 7.50 -12.84
CA ALA A 52 -5.37 7.05 -11.51
C ALA A 52 -5.04 5.56 -11.30
N ASN A 53 -5.31 4.73 -12.29
CA ASN A 53 -4.98 3.30 -12.22
C ASN A 53 -3.47 3.06 -12.13
N SER A 54 -2.67 3.84 -12.85
CA SER A 54 -1.21 3.77 -12.77
C SER A 54 -0.71 4.15 -11.38
N LEU A 55 -1.29 5.17 -10.76
CA LEU A 55 -0.94 5.55 -9.40
C LEU A 55 -1.35 4.50 -8.37
N LYS A 56 -2.50 3.87 -8.55
CA LYS A 56 -2.94 2.77 -7.68
C LYS A 56 -1.97 1.60 -7.72
N ILE A 57 -1.51 1.23 -8.90
CA ILE A 57 -0.53 0.15 -9.10
C ILE A 57 0.80 0.54 -8.43
N LEU A 58 1.24 1.77 -8.61
CA LEU A 58 2.49 2.25 -8.03
C LEU A 58 2.42 2.29 -6.49
N VAL A 59 1.30 2.71 -5.92
CA VAL A 59 1.08 2.67 -4.48
C VAL A 59 1.17 1.24 -3.96
N ASP A 60 0.53 0.30 -4.64
CA ASP A 60 0.56 -1.11 -4.26
C ASP A 60 1.98 -1.67 -4.29
N GLU A 61 2.75 -1.35 -5.33
CA GLU A 61 4.15 -1.76 -5.44
C GLU A 61 5.00 -1.21 -4.30
N LYS A 62 4.81 0.07 -3.93
CA LYS A 62 5.54 0.70 -2.84
C LYS A 62 5.20 0.09 -1.48
N ILE A 63 3.94 -0.28 -1.27
CA ILE A 63 3.53 -0.99 -0.06
C ILE A 63 4.22 -2.36 0.02
N LYS A 64 4.29 -3.08 -1.07
CA LYS A 64 4.97 -4.38 -1.13
C LYS A 64 6.47 -4.27 -0.91
N GLU A 65 7.08 -3.16 -1.30
CA GLU A 65 8.49 -2.87 -1.04
C GLU A 65 8.77 -2.52 0.43
N GLY A 66 7.73 -2.34 1.24
CA GLY A 66 7.85 -2.03 2.65
C GLY A 66 7.83 -0.55 2.99
N PHE A 67 7.41 0.30 2.06
CA PHE A 67 7.28 1.73 2.31
C PHE A 67 6.16 2.02 3.31
N SER A 68 6.41 2.94 4.23
CA SER A 68 5.36 3.45 5.10
C SER A 68 4.47 4.44 4.35
N GLU A 69 3.30 4.74 4.91
CA GLU A 69 2.37 5.72 4.34
C GLU A 69 3.06 7.06 4.08
N ASN A 70 3.80 7.57 5.06
CA ASN A 70 4.51 8.85 4.93
C ASN A 70 5.59 8.80 3.85
N GLN A 71 6.31 7.69 3.73
CA GLN A 71 7.32 7.52 2.68
C GLN A 71 6.70 7.52 1.29
N ILE A 72 5.53 6.94 1.13
CA ILE A 72 4.79 6.94 -0.13
C ILE A 72 4.34 8.35 -0.48
N TYR A 73 3.81 9.10 0.48
CA TYR A 73 3.42 10.50 0.26
C TYR A 73 4.61 11.36 -0.13
N ASP A 74 5.75 11.21 0.53
CA ASP A 74 6.97 11.93 0.20
C ASP A 74 7.46 11.61 -1.21
N TYR A 75 7.38 10.34 -1.61
CA TYR A 75 7.72 9.91 -2.97
C TYR A 75 6.87 10.62 -4.01
N PHE A 76 5.56 10.68 -3.80
CA PHE A 76 4.66 11.35 -4.73
C PHE A 76 4.83 12.86 -4.73
N LYS A 77 5.10 13.46 -3.57
CA LYS A 77 5.39 14.90 -3.48
C LYS A 77 6.63 15.28 -4.28
N GLU A 78 7.69 14.48 -4.20
CA GLU A 78 8.90 14.71 -4.98
C GLU A 78 8.67 14.56 -6.48
N LYS A 79 7.85 13.60 -6.87
CA LYS A 79 7.61 13.29 -8.27
C LYS A 79 6.61 14.22 -8.93
N TYR A 80 5.56 14.60 -8.24
CA TYR A 80 4.42 15.35 -8.81
C TYR A 80 4.22 16.73 -8.18
N GLY A 81 4.86 17.02 -7.04
CA GLY A 81 4.70 18.27 -6.32
C GLY A 81 3.70 18.19 -5.16
N ASP A 82 3.68 19.25 -4.34
CA ASP A 82 2.87 19.29 -3.11
C ASP A 82 1.36 19.23 -3.36
N TRP A 83 0.93 19.60 -4.53
CA TRP A 83 -0.49 19.70 -4.88
C TRP A 83 -1.17 18.35 -5.11
N ILE A 84 -0.42 17.26 -5.16
CA ILE A 84 -0.97 15.91 -5.28
C ILE A 84 -1.66 15.43 -3.99
N LEU A 85 -1.37 16.06 -2.89
CA LEU A 85 -1.95 15.68 -1.58
C LEU A 85 -3.17 16.50 -1.20
#